data_052ad7e3ac9c16102b742c7da8da5d90
#
_entry.id   052ad7e3ac9c16102b742c7da8da5d90
#
_cell.length_a   1.000
_cell.length_b   1.000
_cell.length_c   1.000
_cell.angle_alpha   90.00
_cell.angle_beta   90.00
_cell.angle_gamma   90.00
#
_symmetry.space_group_name_H-M   'P 1'
#
loop_
_entity.id
_entity.type
_entity.pdbx_description
1 polymer ?
#
loop_
_entity_poly.entity_id
_entity_poly.type
_entity_poly.pdbx_seq_one_letter_code
_entity_poly.pdbx_strand_id
1 'polypeptide(L)'
;MDTLGAEARLEEKRRILLVDDDRAILASFRDLLLPRGYDVDTAETGREAINKSNTKYYNLAVIDIKLPDMEGTELLANLHKNYPKTKKIMITGYPTLETAVNSVNLRADAYLVKPVPPEEFLRMVDQQIHEQSSEESVTEEKVLDWVEGRYRKVKDKGRPAQVVRS
;
A
#
# COMPACT_ATOMS: atom_id res chain seq x y z
N MET A 1 3.07 -35.27 0.37
CA MET A 1 3.90 -34.07 0.43
C MET A 1 3.15 -32.97 -0.28
N ASP A 2 2.69 -32.04 0.48
CA ASP A 2 1.81 -30.99 0.02
C ASP A 2 2.66 -29.81 -0.46
N THR A 3 2.95 -29.78 -1.77
CA THR A 3 3.65 -28.64 -2.41
C THR A 3 2.82 -27.36 -2.33
N LEU A 4 1.50 -27.45 -2.25
CA LEU A 4 0.59 -26.33 -2.03
C LEU A 4 0.74 -25.71 -0.64
N GLY A 5 1.07 -26.48 0.38
CA GLY A 5 1.33 -25.96 1.71
C GLY A 5 2.66 -25.22 1.85
N ALA A 6 3.62 -25.47 0.97
CA ALA A 6 4.90 -24.76 0.93
C ALA A 6 4.79 -23.43 0.18
N GLU A 7 4.00 -23.37 -0.88
CA GLU A 7 3.74 -22.14 -1.63
C GLU A 7 2.91 -21.14 -0.82
N ALA A 8 1.92 -21.59 -0.05
CA ALA A 8 1.16 -20.75 0.87
C ALA A 8 2.02 -20.16 2.01
N ARG A 9 3.17 -20.76 2.32
CA ARG A 9 4.12 -20.25 3.33
C ARG A 9 5.06 -19.19 2.78
N LEU A 10 5.10 -19.00 1.46
CA LEU A 10 5.91 -18.01 0.78
C LEU A 10 5.14 -16.72 0.51
N GLU A 11 3.89 -16.59 0.96
CA GLU A 11 3.22 -15.30 0.96
C GLU A 11 4.04 -14.33 1.81
N GLU A 12 4.66 -13.37 1.13
CA GLU A 12 5.39 -12.31 1.80
C GLU A 12 4.46 -11.60 2.76
N LYS A 13 4.89 -11.45 4.01
CA LYS A 13 4.17 -10.64 4.98
C LYS A 13 3.96 -9.24 4.44
N ARG A 14 2.77 -8.70 4.63
CA ARG A 14 2.49 -7.31 4.30
C ARG A 14 3.28 -6.40 5.23
N ARG A 15 3.96 -5.41 4.67
CA ARG A 15 4.80 -4.46 5.39
C ARG A 15 4.09 -3.14 5.59
N ILE A 16 4.15 -2.65 6.81
CA ILE A 16 3.56 -1.38 7.22
C ILE A 16 4.64 -0.47 7.78
N LEU A 17 4.67 0.76 7.32
CA LEU A 17 5.52 1.82 7.84
C LEU A 17 4.69 2.77 8.69
N LEU A 18 5.03 2.91 9.97
CA LEU A 18 4.41 3.86 10.88
C LEU A 18 5.31 5.08 11.03
N VAL A 19 4.79 6.26 10.76
CA VAL A 19 5.54 7.53 10.81
C VAL A 19 4.88 8.49 11.78
N ASP A 20 5.54 8.71 12.93
CA ASP A 20 5.09 9.61 14.00
C ASP A 20 6.31 9.95 14.87
N ASP A 21 6.44 11.17 15.35
CA ASP A 21 7.52 11.55 16.26
C ASP A 21 7.27 11.10 17.71
N ASP A 22 6.07 10.66 18.04
CA ASP A 22 5.72 10.10 19.34
C ASP A 22 6.01 8.60 19.39
N ARG A 23 7.08 8.21 20.08
CA ARG A 23 7.51 6.82 20.24
C ARG A 23 6.46 5.95 20.93
N ALA A 24 5.69 6.52 21.85
CA ALA A 24 4.63 5.78 22.57
C ALA A 24 3.50 5.40 21.61
N ILE A 25 3.13 6.29 20.70
CA ILE A 25 2.14 6.02 19.64
C ILE A 25 2.66 4.97 18.68
N LEU A 26 3.91 5.08 18.23
CA LEU A 26 4.52 4.07 17.36
C LEU A 26 4.53 2.68 18.01
N ALA A 27 4.91 2.60 19.29
CA ALA A 27 4.92 1.34 20.04
C ALA A 27 3.50 0.76 20.16
N SER A 28 2.51 1.59 20.49
CA SER A 28 1.12 1.16 20.63
C SER A 28 0.55 0.61 19.33
N PHE A 29 0.74 1.28 18.21
CA PHE A 29 0.28 0.82 16.91
C PHE A 29 1.02 -0.42 16.44
N ARG A 30 2.33 -0.48 16.67
CA ARG A 30 3.12 -1.65 16.37
C ARG A 30 2.61 -2.89 17.12
N ASP A 31 2.34 -2.74 18.42
CA ASP A 31 1.86 -3.82 19.27
C ASP A 31 0.48 -4.34 18.82
N LEU A 32 -0.35 -3.49 18.22
CA LEU A 32 -1.62 -3.88 17.63
C LEU A 32 -1.45 -4.66 16.32
N LEU A 33 -0.45 -4.33 15.53
CA LEU A 33 -0.26 -4.87 14.18
C LEU A 33 0.51 -6.19 14.15
N LEU A 34 1.54 -6.33 15.00
CA LEU A 34 2.39 -7.53 15.01
C LEU A 34 1.61 -8.84 15.20
N PRO A 35 0.64 -8.93 16.14
CA PRO A 35 -0.15 -10.18 16.31
C PRO A 35 -1.01 -10.53 15.10
N ARG A 36 -1.27 -9.56 14.22
CA ARG A 36 -2.02 -9.76 12.97
C ARG A 36 -1.18 -10.29 11.82
N GLY A 37 0.12 -10.50 12.04
CA GLY A 37 1.03 -11.04 11.05
C GLY A 37 1.64 -10.01 10.11
N TYR A 38 1.53 -8.72 10.40
CA TYR A 38 2.19 -7.67 9.64
C TYR A 38 3.66 -7.51 10.04
N ASP A 39 4.51 -7.21 9.08
CA ASP A 39 5.83 -6.65 9.34
C ASP A 39 5.70 -5.15 9.53
N VAL A 40 6.27 -4.62 10.61
CA VAL A 40 6.11 -3.22 10.96
C VAL A 40 7.47 -2.57 11.16
N ASP A 41 7.72 -1.52 10.39
CA ASP A 41 8.83 -0.60 10.62
C ASP A 41 8.28 0.74 11.11
N THR A 42 9.10 1.48 11.83
CA THR A 42 8.74 2.79 12.36
C THR A 42 9.72 3.85 11.89
N ALA A 43 9.25 5.08 11.77
CA ALA A 43 10.05 6.25 11.47
C ALA A 43 9.57 7.43 12.32
N GLU A 44 10.50 8.18 12.90
CA GLU A 44 10.18 9.33 13.75
C GLU A 44 10.19 10.64 12.97
N THR A 45 10.72 10.63 11.75
CA THR A 45 10.82 11.80 10.86
C THR A 45 10.40 11.44 9.44
N GLY A 46 10.04 12.44 8.67
CA GLY A 46 9.71 12.25 7.26
C GLY A 46 10.92 11.78 6.45
N ARG A 47 12.10 12.29 6.74
CA ARG A 47 13.35 11.86 6.06
C ARG A 47 13.66 10.40 6.34
N GLU A 48 13.51 9.96 7.57
CA GLU A 48 13.68 8.53 7.92
C GLU A 48 12.69 7.66 7.17
N ALA A 49 11.43 8.09 7.07
CA ALA A 49 10.41 7.39 6.31
C ALA A 49 10.75 7.27 4.82
N ILE A 50 11.24 8.36 4.21
CA ILE A 50 11.69 8.35 2.82
C ILE A 50 12.85 7.39 2.63
N ASN A 51 13.87 7.45 3.51
CA ASN A 51 15.03 6.58 3.42
C ASN A 51 14.65 5.10 3.53
N LYS A 52 13.77 4.75 4.46
CA LYS A 52 13.26 3.37 4.59
C LYS A 52 12.46 2.94 3.36
N SER A 53 11.64 3.81 2.82
CA SER A 53 10.87 3.54 1.60
C SER A 53 11.72 3.34 0.36
N ASN A 54 12.92 3.93 0.33
CA ASN A 54 13.88 3.72 -0.75
C ASN A 54 14.59 2.36 -0.70
N THR A 55 14.57 1.69 0.45
CA THR A 55 15.24 0.39 0.65
C THR A 55 14.28 -0.79 0.73
N LYS A 56 13.05 -0.56 1.15
CA LYS A 56 12.01 -1.57 1.28
C LYS A 56 10.70 -1.07 0.70
N TYR A 57 9.96 -1.98 0.07
CA TYR A 57 8.58 -1.70 -0.32
C TYR A 57 7.64 -1.87 0.87
N TYR A 58 6.77 -0.89 1.09
CA TYR A 58 5.70 -0.96 2.08
C TYR A 58 4.35 -1.03 1.39
N ASN A 59 3.51 -1.93 1.86
CA ASN A 59 2.13 -2.04 1.38
C ASN A 59 1.27 -0.88 1.87
N LEU A 60 1.57 -0.39 3.06
CA LEU A 60 0.84 0.68 3.74
C LEU A 60 1.80 1.58 4.50
N ALA A 61 1.58 2.88 4.45
CA ALA A 61 2.20 3.87 5.33
C ALA A 61 1.12 4.58 6.14
N VAL A 62 1.34 4.67 7.44
CA VAL A 62 0.52 5.45 8.37
C VAL A 62 1.31 6.67 8.79
N ILE A 63 0.83 7.86 8.47
CA ILE A 63 1.61 9.09 8.50
C ILE A 63 0.93 10.12 9.39
N ASP A 64 1.64 10.60 10.43
CA ASP A 64 1.22 11.78 11.18
C ASP A 64 1.38 13.04 10.31
N ILE A 65 0.40 13.93 10.36
CA ILE A 65 0.44 15.18 9.60
C ILE A 65 1.56 16.10 10.10
N LYS A 66 1.86 16.10 11.40
CA LYS A 66 2.92 16.93 11.96
C LYS A 66 4.14 16.11 12.31
N LEU A 67 5.19 16.25 11.50
CA LEU A 67 6.50 15.67 11.73
C LEU A 67 7.51 16.77 12.07
N PRO A 68 8.61 16.45 12.76
CA PRO A 68 9.56 17.48 13.20
C PRO A 68 10.33 18.15 12.06
N ASP A 69 10.53 17.45 10.94
CA ASP A 69 11.36 17.89 9.81
C ASP A 69 10.55 18.31 8.58
N MET A 70 9.28 17.91 8.49
CA MET A 70 8.40 18.27 7.39
C MET A 70 6.94 18.09 7.79
N GLU A 71 6.02 18.64 7.00
CA GLU A 71 4.62 18.30 7.11
C GLU A 71 4.36 16.89 6.57
N GLY A 72 3.47 16.14 7.22
CA GLY A 72 3.09 14.80 6.75
C GLY A 72 2.50 14.79 5.35
N THR A 73 1.89 15.91 4.93
CA THR A 73 1.39 16.10 3.56
C THR A 73 2.51 16.16 2.53
N GLU A 74 3.68 16.68 2.87
CA GLU A 74 4.86 16.64 1.99
C GLU A 74 5.37 15.20 1.84
N LEU A 75 5.42 14.45 2.93
CA LEU A 75 5.75 13.02 2.89
C LEU A 75 4.74 12.24 2.06
N LEU A 76 3.46 12.50 2.23
CA LEU A 76 2.40 11.90 1.44
C LEU A 76 2.60 12.14 -0.06
N ALA A 77 2.89 13.38 -0.46
CA ALA A 77 3.15 13.72 -1.85
C ALA A 77 4.38 12.99 -2.41
N ASN A 78 5.46 12.90 -1.64
CA ASN A 78 6.66 12.16 -2.02
C ASN A 78 6.37 10.67 -2.24
N LEU A 79 5.69 10.04 -1.30
CA LEU A 79 5.34 8.62 -1.37
C LEU A 79 4.35 8.34 -2.51
N HIS A 80 3.41 9.25 -2.77
CA HIS A 80 2.49 9.10 -3.88
C HIS A 80 3.21 9.14 -5.23
N LYS A 81 4.18 10.03 -5.37
CA LYS A 81 4.98 10.17 -6.60
C LYS A 81 5.88 8.96 -6.85
N ASN A 82 6.60 8.52 -5.82
CA ASN A 82 7.64 7.49 -5.94
C ASN A 82 7.13 6.07 -5.71
N TYR A 83 6.10 5.92 -4.88
CA TYR A 83 5.53 4.63 -4.48
C TYR A 83 3.99 4.69 -4.56
N PRO A 84 3.41 4.83 -5.75
CA PRO A 84 1.96 5.05 -5.91
C PRO A 84 1.11 3.87 -5.45
N LYS A 85 1.64 2.66 -5.43
CA LYS A 85 0.93 1.46 -4.98
C LYS A 85 0.83 1.34 -3.46
N THR A 86 1.73 1.99 -2.72
CA THR A 86 1.66 2.03 -1.25
C THR A 86 0.40 2.77 -0.83
N LYS A 87 -0.45 2.13 -0.03
CA LYS A 87 -1.61 2.79 0.57
C LYS A 87 -1.16 3.76 1.67
N LYS A 88 -1.84 4.86 1.84
CA LYS A 88 -1.46 5.94 2.77
C LYS A 88 -2.64 6.31 3.65
N ILE A 89 -2.47 6.15 4.94
CA ILE A 89 -3.42 6.60 5.97
C ILE A 89 -2.79 7.82 6.66
N MET A 90 -3.49 8.95 6.63
CA MET A 90 -3.10 10.14 7.39
C MET A 90 -3.73 10.11 8.77
N ILE A 91 -2.94 10.41 9.79
CA ILE A 91 -3.43 10.53 11.19
C ILE A 91 -3.03 11.89 11.74
N THR A 92 -3.93 12.55 12.47
CA THR A 92 -3.63 13.83 13.11
C THR A 92 -4.34 13.99 14.45
N GLY A 93 -3.64 14.60 15.41
CA GLY A 93 -4.23 15.10 16.66
C GLY A 93 -4.84 16.50 16.54
N TYR A 94 -4.57 17.20 15.43
CA TYR A 94 -5.03 18.57 15.19
C TYR A 94 -5.69 18.67 13.81
N PRO A 95 -6.90 18.11 13.66
CA PRO A 95 -7.57 18.11 12.37
C PRO A 95 -8.02 19.54 12.01
N THR A 96 -7.69 19.97 10.80
CA THR A 96 -8.21 21.18 10.19
C THR A 96 -8.84 20.84 8.85
N LEU A 97 -9.77 21.68 8.39
CA LEU A 97 -10.36 21.50 7.06
C LEU A 97 -9.26 21.54 5.98
N GLU A 98 -8.29 22.45 6.12
CA GLU A 98 -7.17 22.59 5.20
C GLU A 98 -6.35 21.29 5.09
N THR A 99 -5.95 20.70 6.22
CA THR A 99 -5.15 19.46 6.21
C THR A 99 -5.95 18.26 5.69
N ALA A 100 -7.25 18.21 5.97
CA ALA A 100 -8.12 17.17 5.42
C ALA A 100 -8.26 17.30 3.90
N VAL A 101 -8.52 18.50 3.39
CA VAL A 101 -8.63 18.77 1.95
C VAL A 101 -7.32 18.49 1.23
N ASN A 102 -6.18 18.95 1.78
CA ASN A 102 -4.87 18.68 1.23
C ASN A 102 -4.57 17.18 1.15
N SER A 103 -4.93 16.43 2.19
CA SER A 103 -4.75 14.98 2.22
C SER A 103 -5.55 14.27 1.11
N VAL A 104 -6.77 14.69 0.88
CA VAL A 104 -7.60 14.16 -0.22
C VAL A 104 -7.01 14.52 -1.58
N ASN A 105 -6.59 15.77 -1.78
CA ASN A 105 -6.01 16.24 -3.03
C ASN A 105 -4.67 15.54 -3.35
N LEU A 106 -3.90 15.18 -2.32
CA LEU A 106 -2.64 14.44 -2.44
C LEU A 106 -2.84 12.91 -2.44
N ARG A 107 -4.08 12.46 -2.52
CA ARG A 107 -4.49 11.06 -2.65
C ARG A 107 -4.15 10.19 -1.46
N ALA A 108 -4.40 10.69 -0.25
CA ALA A 108 -4.50 9.83 0.93
C ALA A 108 -5.67 8.86 0.75
N ASP A 109 -5.46 7.61 1.12
CA ASP A 109 -6.49 6.57 1.03
C ASP A 109 -7.45 6.61 2.22
N ALA A 110 -6.98 7.12 3.36
CA ALA A 110 -7.79 7.33 4.55
C ALA A 110 -7.23 8.46 5.43
N TYR A 111 -8.09 8.99 6.28
CA TYR A 111 -7.75 10.08 7.21
C TYR A 111 -8.39 9.78 8.57
N LEU A 112 -7.56 9.68 9.60
CA LEU A 112 -7.99 9.38 10.97
C LEU A 112 -7.62 10.51 11.92
N VAL A 113 -8.44 10.71 12.95
CA VAL A 113 -8.23 11.74 13.97
C VAL A 113 -7.86 11.08 15.30
N LYS A 114 -6.76 11.52 15.91
CA LYS A 114 -6.35 11.06 17.25
C LYS A 114 -7.29 11.60 18.34
N PRO A 115 -7.57 10.87 19.40
CA PRO A 115 -7.13 9.49 19.65
C PRO A 115 -7.90 8.48 18.80
N VAL A 116 -7.18 7.56 18.16
CA VAL A 116 -7.80 6.53 17.32
C VAL A 116 -8.04 5.28 18.17
N PRO A 117 -9.30 4.83 18.32
CA PRO A 117 -9.57 3.57 19.01
C PRO A 117 -8.84 2.40 18.33
N PRO A 118 -8.26 1.45 19.10
CA PRO A 118 -7.53 0.32 18.53
C PRO A 118 -8.31 -0.46 17.47
N GLU A 119 -9.59 -0.68 17.71
CA GLU A 119 -10.46 -1.41 16.78
C GLU A 119 -10.66 -0.66 15.45
N GLU A 120 -10.81 0.66 15.51
CA GLU A 120 -10.94 1.50 14.32
C GLU A 120 -9.64 1.53 13.53
N PHE A 121 -8.50 1.65 14.22
CA PHE A 121 -7.18 1.61 13.58
C PHE A 121 -6.95 0.31 12.84
N LEU A 122 -7.18 -0.83 13.51
CA LEU A 122 -7.01 -2.16 12.91
C LEU A 122 -7.96 -2.39 11.73
N ARG A 123 -9.22 -1.98 11.86
CA ARG A 123 -10.20 -2.09 10.78
C ARG A 123 -9.76 -1.30 9.55
N MET A 124 -9.27 -0.08 9.75
CA MET A 124 -8.80 0.77 8.63
C MET A 124 -7.57 0.18 7.96
N VAL A 125 -6.60 -0.32 8.73
CA VAL A 125 -5.41 -0.98 8.19
C VAL A 125 -5.81 -2.21 7.38
N ASP A 126 -6.62 -3.08 7.95
CA ASP A 126 -7.06 -4.31 7.26
C ASP A 126 -7.84 -3.99 5.98
N GLN A 127 -8.68 -2.96 6.01
CA GLN A 127 -9.41 -2.50 4.83
C GLN A 127 -8.48 -2.02 3.72
N GLN A 128 -7.49 -1.20 4.03
CA GLN A 128 -6.55 -0.68 3.05
C GLN A 128 -5.66 -1.77 2.45
N ILE A 129 -5.19 -2.69 3.27
CA ILE A 129 -4.43 -3.85 2.80
C ILE A 129 -5.28 -4.74 1.89
N HIS A 130 -6.54 -4.96 2.24
CA HIS A 130 -7.46 -5.74 1.40
C HIS A 130 -7.73 -5.05 0.05
N GLU A 131 -7.98 -3.75 0.04
CA GLU A 131 -8.18 -2.97 -1.18
C GLU A 131 -6.94 -3.02 -2.09
N GLN A 132 -5.74 -2.89 -1.53
CA GLN A 132 -4.49 -3.02 -2.27
C GLN A 132 -4.36 -4.40 -2.94
N SER A 133 -4.63 -5.46 -2.20
CA SER A 133 -4.56 -6.84 -2.72
C SER A 133 -5.56 -7.06 -3.85
N SER A 134 -6.76 -6.50 -3.73
CA SER A 134 -7.79 -6.57 -4.78
C SER A 134 -7.38 -5.81 -6.04
N GLU A 135 -6.80 -4.63 -5.90
CA GLU A 135 -6.29 -3.82 -7.02
C GLU A 135 -5.12 -4.53 -7.73
N GLU A 136 -4.19 -5.12 -6.98
CA GLU A 136 -3.08 -5.90 -7.53
C GLU A 136 -3.60 -7.10 -8.33
N SER A 137 -4.54 -7.86 -7.79
CA SER A 137 -5.14 -9.03 -8.47
C SER A 137 -5.83 -8.64 -9.77
N VAL A 138 -6.61 -7.56 -9.77
CA VAL A 138 -7.27 -7.03 -10.98
C VAL A 138 -6.25 -6.60 -12.03
N THR A 139 -5.14 -6.00 -11.61
CA THR A 139 -4.07 -5.56 -12.52
C THR A 139 -3.37 -6.75 -13.15
N GLU A 140 -3.02 -7.78 -12.37
CA GLU A 140 -2.41 -9.01 -12.87
C GLU A 140 -3.32 -9.72 -13.86
N GLU A 141 -4.59 -9.87 -13.54
CA GLU A 141 -5.60 -10.47 -14.40
C GLU A 141 -5.73 -9.71 -15.74
N LYS A 142 -5.78 -8.38 -15.70
CA LYS A 142 -5.80 -7.55 -16.92
C LYS A 142 -4.54 -7.70 -17.76
N VAL A 143 -3.38 -7.81 -17.14
CA VAL A 143 -2.10 -8.03 -17.84
C VAL A 143 -2.10 -9.39 -18.50
N LEU A 144 -2.53 -10.43 -17.79
CA LEU A 144 -2.65 -11.78 -18.34
C LEU A 144 -3.60 -11.83 -19.53
N ASP A 145 -4.77 -11.25 -19.41
CA ASP A 145 -5.76 -11.16 -20.51
C ASP A 145 -5.17 -10.45 -21.73
N TRP A 146 -4.42 -9.39 -21.51
CA TRP A 146 -3.78 -8.65 -22.59
C TRP A 146 -2.68 -9.45 -23.28
N VAL A 147 -1.86 -10.16 -22.50
CA VAL A 147 -0.80 -11.03 -23.03
C VAL A 147 -1.41 -12.18 -23.82
N GLU A 148 -2.41 -12.86 -23.26
CA GLU A 148 -3.12 -13.95 -23.95
C GLU A 148 -3.80 -13.49 -25.24
N GLY A 149 -4.43 -12.33 -25.20
CA GLY A 149 -5.07 -11.74 -26.38
C GLY A 149 -4.08 -11.44 -27.49
N ARG A 150 -2.87 -10.94 -27.14
CA ARG A 150 -1.80 -10.75 -28.12
C ARG A 150 -1.25 -12.05 -28.66
N TYR A 151 -1.04 -13.02 -27.80
CA TYR A 151 -0.56 -14.34 -28.20
C TYR A 151 -1.51 -15.01 -29.20
N ARG A 152 -2.82 -14.95 -28.97
CA ARG A 152 -3.83 -15.45 -29.91
C ARG A 152 -3.75 -14.75 -31.27
N LYS A 153 -3.64 -13.41 -31.27
CA LYS A 153 -3.54 -12.62 -32.52
C LYS A 153 -2.29 -12.98 -33.33
N VAL A 154 -1.15 -13.22 -32.68
CA VAL A 154 0.07 -13.64 -33.35
C VAL A 154 -0.07 -15.06 -33.93
N LYS A 155 -0.67 -15.97 -33.17
CA LYS A 155 -0.92 -17.35 -33.60
C LYS A 155 -1.89 -17.42 -34.78
N ASP A 156 -2.90 -16.61 -34.81
CA ASP A 156 -3.86 -16.54 -35.93
C ASP A 156 -3.26 -15.93 -37.19
N LYS A 157 -2.36 -14.98 -37.08
CA LYS A 157 -1.60 -14.41 -38.22
C LYS A 157 -0.56 -15.35 -38.77
N GLY A 158 -0.10 -16.33 -37.99
CA GLY A 158 0.87 -17.35 -38.42
C GLY A 158 0.23 -18.57 -39.10
N ARG A 159 -1.08 -18.66 -39.16
CA ARG A 159 -1.75 -19.70 -39.95
C ARG A 159 -1.71 -19.34 -41.44
N PRO A 160 -1.16 -20.20 -42.31
CA PRO A 160 -1.29 -19.96 -43.74
C PRO A 160 -2.76 -19.91 -44.09
N ALA A 161 -3.13 -18.91 -44.88
CA ALA A 161 -4.47 -18.84 -45.41
C ALA A 161 -4.85 -20.18 -46.00
N GLN A 162 -5.91 -20.80 -45.48
CA GLN A 162 -6.43 -22.00 -46.12
C GLN A 162 -6.89 -21.61 -47.51
N VAL A 163 -6.15 -22.05 -48.51
CA VAL A 163 -6.61 -21.93 -49.90
C VAL A 163 -7.83 -22.84 -50.04
N VAL A 164 -8.99 -22.24 -50.04
CA VAL A 164 -10.19 -22.96 -50.41
C VAL A 164 -10.04 -23.27 -51.88
N ARG A 165 -9.65 -24.48 -52.19
CA ARG A 165 -9.77 -24.99 -53.54
C ARG A 165 -11.26 -25.26 -53.81
N SER A 166 -11.81 -24.40 -54.62
CA SER A 166 -13.11 -24.65 -55.23
C SER A 166 -13.02 -25.83 -56.20
#